data_a0e727ac25fb51734c1792562a0eba86
#
_entry.id   a0e727ac25fb51734c1792562a0eba86
#
_cell.length_a   1.000
_cell.length_b   1.000
_cell.length_c   1.000
_cell.angle_alpha   90.00
_cell.angle_beta   90.00
_cell.angle_gamma   90.00
#
_symmetry.space_group_name_H-M   'P 1'
#
loop_
_entity.id
_entity.type
_entity.pdbx_description
1 polymer ?
#
loop_
_entity_poly.entity_id
_entity_poly.type
_entity_poly.pdbx_seq_one_letter_code
_entity_poly.pdbx_strand_id
1 'polypeptide(L)'
;MISAIIWRVKIKISVITVSYNSVKTITDTLNAVAMQAYTDVEHLVIDGASKDGTLGIVRSHSNPQIRLISEPDKGIYDAMNKGLALASGEIVGFLNSDDFYADATVLAKIANAFQDPAVDACYADLVYVTQDNSRVVRYWKSKPFTKGDFAKGWCPAHPTFYVRRSVIERLGYFDQSYKLAADVELMMRYLELGQVRAAYIPHVLVRMRLGGATNQSWKNIVQQNKEIFTALRKNGIPFSIMWFLLNKVVSRLWQFAVGRVRRHH
;
A
#
# COMPACT_ATOMS: atom_id res chain seq x y z
N MET A 1 19.91 4.82 25.08
CA MET A 1 19.68 3.38 25.31
C MET A 1 18.66 2.92 24.30
N ILE A 2 19.08 2.20 23.25
CA ILE A 2 18.18 1.58 22.28
C ILE A 2 17.63 0.34 22.99
N SER A 3 16.38 0.40 23.46
CA SER A 3 15.69 -0.76 24.01
C SER A 3 15.64 -1.83 22.92
N ALA A 4 16.34 -2.95 23.13
CA ALA A 4 16.25 -4.09 22.24
C ALA A 4 14.78 -4.55 22.22
N ILE A 5 14.11 -4.34 21.09
CA ILE A 5 12.76 -4.89 20.85
C ILE A 5 12.94 -6.41 20.77
N ILE A 6 12.63 -7.10 21.85
CA ILE A 6 12.61 -8.56 21.87
C ILE A 6 11.37 -8.99 21.10
N TRP A 7 11.57 -9.45 19.87
CA TRP A 7 10.52 -10.08 19.07
C TRP A 7 10.08 -11.37 19.75
N ARG A 8 8.86 -11.39 20.31
CA ARG A 8 8.31 -12.60 20.96
C ARG A 8 8.10 -13.74 19.97
N VAL A 9 7.72 -13.42 18.72
CA VAL A 9 7.56 -14.37 17.61
C VAL A 9 8.12 -13.73 16.34
N LYS A 10 8.95 -14.44 15.58
CA LYS A 10 9.35 -14.02 14.23
C LYS A 10 8.18 -14.26 13.28
N ILE A 11 7.74 -13.21 12.61
CA ILE A 11 6.61 -13.24 11.65
C ILE A 11 7.17 -12.92 10.28
N LYS A 12 7.14 -13.88 9.36
CA LYS A 12 7.61 -13.66 7.99
C LYS A 12 6.70 -12.67 7.26
N ILE A 13 7.29 -11.61 6.69
CA ILE A 13 6.59 -10.58 5.91
C ILE A 13 6.95 -10.75 4.44
N SER A 14 5.95 -10.90 3.57
CA SER A 14 6.11 -10.78 2.12
C SER A 14 5.83 -9.33 1.71
N VAL A 15 6.84 -8.66 1.17
CA VAL A 15 6.70 -7.37 0.49
C VAL A 15 6.60 -7.63 -1.00
N ILE A 16 5.50 -7.21 -1.62
CA ILE A 16 5.27 -7.38 -3.06
C ILE A 16 5.51 -6.04 -3.76
N THR A 17 6.44 -6.02 -4.71
CA THR A 17 6.68 -4.89 -5.60
C THR A 17 6.22 -5.27 -6.99
N VAL A 18 5.21 -4.56 -7.52
CA VAL A 18 4.80 -4.68 -8.91
C VAL A 18 5.55 -3.65 -9.76
N SER A 19 6.07 -4.06 -10.92
CA SER A 19 6.86 -3.19 -11.79
C SER A 19 6.51 -3.36 -13.26
N TYR A 20 6.50 -2.24 -13.99
CA TYR A 20 6.43 -2.20 -15.44
C TYR A 20 7.14 -0.95 -15.97
N ASN A 21 8.26 -1.15 -16.69
CA ASN A 21 9.08 -0.07 -17.22
C ASN A 21 9.48 0.97 -16.13
N SER A 22 10.05 0.48 -15.03
CA SER A 22 10.34 1.25 -13.83
C SER A 22 11.84 1.53 -13.63
N VAL A 23 12.64 1.53 -14.70
CA VAL A 23 14.10 1.70 -14.65
C VAL A 23 14.58 2.91 -13.85
N LYS A 24 13.79 3.98 -13.82
CA LYS A 24 14.13 5.25 -13.12
C LYS A 24 13.94 5.21 -11.62
N THR A 25 13.14 4.30 -11.10
CA THR A 25 12.65 4.34 -9.70
C THR A 25 12.87 3.05 -8.94
N ILE A 26 12.89 1.91 -9.61
CA ILE A 26 12.92 0.58 -8.98
C ILE A 26 14.10 0.40 -8.02
N THR A 27 15.26 0.99 -8.30
CA THR A 27 16.46 0.91 -7.44
C THR A 27 16.17 1.42 -6.03
N ASP A 28 15.45 2.54 -5.91
CA ASP A 28 15.13 3.13 -4.61
C ASP A 28 14.19 2.24 -3.81
N THR A 29 13.21 1.62 -4.48
CA THR A 29 12.29 0.67 -3.86
C THR A 29 13.02 -0.59 -3.37
N LEU A 30 13.90 -1.17 -4.20
CA LEU A 30 14.70 -2.35 -3.80
C LEU A 30 15.60 -2.04 -2.60
N ASN A 31 16.28 -0.90 -2.63
CA ASN A 31 17.12 -0.43 -1.52
C ASN A 31 16.30 -0.19 -0.25
N ALA A 32 15.11 0.40 -0.36
CA ALA A 32 14.25 0.67 0.79
C ALA A 32 13.83 -0.62 1.52
N VAL A 33 13.60 -1.71 0.79
CA VAL A 33 13.31 -3.02 1.39
C VAL A 33 14.59 -3.65 1.95
N ALA A 34 15.69 -3.61 1.20
CA ALA A 34 16.97 -4.20 1.63
C ALA A 34 17.54 -3.57 2.91
N MET A 35 17.31 -2.27 3.12
CA MET A 35 17.80 -1.52 4.30
C MET A 35 16.94 -1.71 5.55
N GLN A 36 15.88 -2.51 5.52
CA GLN A 36 15.04 -2.71 6.70
C GLN A 36 15.78 -3.49 7.80
N ALA A 37 15.64 -3.01 9.04
CA ALA A 37 16.22 -3.67 10.22
C ALA A 37 15.53 -5.01 10.54
N TYR A 38 14.31 -5.21 10.08
CA TYR A 38 13.59 -6.47 10.21
C TYR A 38 14.02 -7.42 9.09
N THR A 39 14.50 -8.62 9.46
CA THR A 39 15.21 -9.52 8.54
C THR A 39 14.38 -10.70 8.02
N ASP A 40 13.26 -11.04 8.69
CA ASP A 40 12.40 -12.15 8.23
C ASP A 40 11.44 -11.66 7.13
N VAL A 41 12.02 -11.34 5.98
CA VAL A 41 11.35 -10.70 4.84
C VAL A 41 11.56 -11.55 3.59
N GLU A 42 10.50 -11.71 2.80
CA GLU A 42 10.52 -12.11 1.41
C GLU A 42 10.19 -10.90 0.56
N HIS A 43 11.00 -10.60 -0.44
CA HIS A 43 10.73 -9.51 -1.38
C HIS A 43 10.37 -10.08 -2.75
N LEU A 44 9.09 -10.08 -3.09
CA LEU A 44 8.58 -10.54 -4.38
C LEU A 44 8.53 -9.36 -5.36
N VAL A 45 9.29 -9.42 -6.44
CA VAL A 45 9.21 -8.45 -7.54
C VAL A 45 8.46 -9.11 -8.68
N ILE A 46 7.27 -8.59 -8.98
CA ILE A 46 6.39 -9.06 -10.05
C ILE A 46 6.46 -8.04 -11.18
N ASP A 47 7.14 -8.41 -12.25
CA ASP A 47 7.41 -7.54 -13.38
C ASP A 47 6.53 -7.90 -14.58
N GLY A 48 5.87 -6.92 -15.17
CA GLY A 48 4.94 -7.04 -16.30
C GLY A 48 5.65 -7.18 -17.66
N ALA A 49 6.77 -7.90 -17.74
CA ALA A 49 7.62 -8.04 -18.94
C ALA A 49 8.20 -6.70 -19.41
N SER A 50 8.84 -5.97 -18.52
CA SER A 50 9.51 -4.69 -18.80
C SER A 50 10.57 -4.79 -19.90
N LYS A 51 10.71 -3.70 -20.68
CA LYS A 51 11.62 -3.61 -21.82
C LYS A 51 12.66 -2.48 -21.70
N ASP A 52 12.67 -1.74 -20.59
CA ASP A 52 13.45 -0.51 -20.38
C ASP A 52 14.71 -0.69 -19.54
N GLY A 53 15.13 -1.91 -19.25
CA GLY A 53 16.29 -2.19 -18.37
C GLY A 53 15.91 -2.48 -16.91
N THR A 54 14.65 -2.35 -16.48
CA THR A 54 14.18 -2.68 -15.13
C THR A 54 14.65 -4.05 -14.66
N LEU A 55 14.52 -5.08 -15.52
CA LEU A 55 14.93 -6.46 -15.19
C LEU A 55 16.44 -6.58 -14.92
N GLY A 56 17.27 -5.83 -15.65
CA GLY A 56 18.71 -5.79 -15.42
C GLY A 56 19.04 -5.30 -14.02
N ILE A 57 18.39 -4.22 -13.57
CA ILE A 57 18.56 -3.66 -12.23
C ILE A 57 18.16 -4.67 -11.17
N VAL A 58 16.97 -5.28 -11.29
CA VAL A 58 16.49 -6.24 -10.27
C VAL A 58 17.41 -7.45 -10.17
N ARG A 59 17.88 -8.00 -11.30
CA ARG A 59 18.80 -9.18 -11.34
C ARG A 59 20.17 -8.88 -10.77
N SER A 60 20.67 -7.66 -10.94
CA SER A 60 21.98 -7.24 -10.42
C SER A 60 21.95 -6.77 -8.96
N HIS A 61 20.77 -6.64 -8.36
CA HIS A 61 20.64 -6.16 -6.99
C HIS A 61 21.14 -7.20 -5.98
N SER A 62 21.95 -6.75 -5.00
CA SER A 62 22.65 -7.63 -4.06
C SER A 62 21.76 -8.25 -2.95
N ASN A 63 20.51 -7.85 -2.85
CA ASN A 63 19.62 -8.40 -1.81
C ASN A 63 19.17 -9.83 -2.15
N PRO A 64 19.62 -10.86 -1.39
CA PRO A 64 19.29 -12.26 -1.64
C PRO A 64 17.84 -12.62 -1.36
N GLN A 65 17.08 -11.75 -0.71
CA GLN A 65 15.67 -11.95 -0.37
C GLN A 65 14.74 -11.67 -1.58
N ILE A 66 15.29 -11.11 -2.66
CA ILE A 66 14.52 -10.82 -3.87
C ILE A 66 14.22 -12.11 -4.65
N ARG A 67 12.94 -12.32 -4.91
CA ARG A 67 12.43 -13.30 -5.85
C ARG A 67 11.75 -12.56 -7.00
N LEU A 68 12.38 -12.58 -8.19
CA LEU A 68 11.86 -11.93 -9.39
C LEU A 68 11.02 -12.91 -10.22
N ILE A 69 9.82 -12.48 -10.57
CA ILE A 69 8.96 -13.10 -11.57
C ILE A 69 8.67 -12.06 -12.65
N SER A 70 8.99 -12.36 -13.91
CA SER A 70 8.75 -11.46 -15.03
C SER A 70 7.96 -12.19 -16.11
N GLU A 71 6.75 -11.73 -16.34
CA GLU A 71 5.83 -12.24 -17.36
C GLU A 71 4.77 -11.19 -17.69
N PRO A 72 4.15 -11.22 -18.87
CA PRO A 72 3.08 -10.29 -19.22
C PRO A 72 1.92 -10.34 -18.21
N ASP A 73 1.36 -9.19 -17.92
CA ASP A 73 0.17 -9.05 -17.10
C ASP A 73 -0.97 -8.29 -17.82
N LYS A 74 -2.16 -8.33 -17.23
CA LYS A 74 -3.36 -7.63 -17.70
C LYS A 74 -3.56 -6.29 -16.98
N GLY A 75 -2.52 -5.77 -16.34
CA GLY A 75 -2.52 -4.54 -15.55
C GLY A 75 -2.11 -4.77 -14.10
N ILE A 76 -1.97 -3.66 -13.36
CA ILE A 76 -1.38 -3.65 -12.01
C ILE A 76 -2.04 -4.65 -11.03
N TYR A 77 -3.34 -4.79 -11.05
CA TYR A 77 -4.05 -5.70 -10.13
C TYR A 77 -3.88 -7.18 -10.50
N ASP A 78 -3.63 -7.49 -11.77
CA ASP A 78 -3.22 -8.84 -12.19
C ASP A 78 -1.84 -9.18 -11.64
N ALA A 79 -0.88 -8.26 -11.79
CA ALA A 79 0.46 -8.40 -11.21
C ALA A 79 0.40 -8.52 -9.67
N MET A 80 -0.42 -7.69 -9.00
CA MET A 80 -0.62 -7.78 -7.56
C MET A 80 -1.19 -9.14 -7.13
N ASN A 81 -2.18 -9.67 -7.86
CA ASN A 81 -2.76 -10.99 -7.60
C ASN A 81 -1.76 -12.13 -7.79
N LYS A 82 -0.88 -12.06 -8.80
CA LYS A 82 0.23 -13.00 -8.96
C LYS A 82 1.16 -12.96 -7.75
N GLY A 83 1.49 -11.76 -7.28
CA GLY A 83 2.29 -11.59 -6.07
C GLY A 83 1.62 -12.19 -4.83
N LEU A 84 0.33 -11.95 -4.61
CA LEU A 84 -0.43 -12.54 -3.51
C LEU A 84 -0.43 -14.07 -3.55
N ALA A 85 -0.61 -14.66 -4.74
CA ALA A 85 -0.61 -16.12 -4.92
C ALA A 85 0.75 -16.77 -4.63
N LEU A 86 1.84 -16.03 -4.80
CA LEU A 86 3.22 -16.49 -4.61
C LEU A 86 3.80 -16.17 -3.24
N ALA A 87 3.16 -15.31 -2.47
CA ALA A 87 3.61 -14.86 -1.15
C ALA A 87 3.60 -16.02 -0.15
N SER A 88 4.73 -16.22 0.53
CA SER A 88 4.89 -17.27 1.54
C SER A 88 4.88 -16.74 2.97
N GLY A 89 4.96 -15.42 3.16
CA GLY A 89 4.92 -14.77 4.46
C GLY A 89 3.56 -14.90 5.13
N GLU A 90 3.57 -14.86 6.45
CA GLU A 90 2.34 -14.80 7.26
C GLU A 90 1.61 -13.47 7.05
N ILE A 91 2.39 -12.40 6.87
CA ILE A 91 1.90 -11.04 6.60
C ILE A 91 2.30 -10.65 5.19
N VAL A 92 1.38 -10.01 4.48
CA VAL A 92 1.59 -9.57 3.09
C VAL A 92 1.23 -8.10 2.96
N GLY A 93 2.05 -7.36 2.22
CA GLY A 93 1.79 -5.97 1.85
C GLY A 93 2.51 -5.58 0.57
N PHE A 94 2.24 -4.36 0.10
CA PHE A 94 2.74 -3.85 -1.17
C PHE A 94 3.62 -2.63 -0.99
N LEU A 95 4.68 -2.56 -1.81
CA LEU A 95 5.48 -1.38 -2.02
C LEU A 95 5.71 -1.24 -3.53
N ASN A 96 5.06 -0.29 -4.18
CA ASN A 96 5.15 -0.13 -5.63
C ASN A 96 6.56 0.28 -6.07
N SER A 97 6.89 0.05 -7.34
CA SER A 97 8.24 0.25 -7.89
C SER A 97 8.72 1.70 -7.99
N ASP A 98 7.90 2.66 -7.60
CA ASP A 98 8.19 4.09 -7.51
C ASP A 98 8.10 4.64 -6.07
N ASP A 99 7.74 3.79 -5.09
CA ASP A 99 7.58 4.13 -3.68
C ASP A 99 8.73 3.58 -2.82
N PHE A 100 8.89 4.09 -1.60
CA PHE A 100 9.88 3.60 -0.66
C PHE A 100 9.44 3.81 0.80
N TYR A 101 10.03 3.03 1.70
CA TYR A 101 9.77 3.15 3.12
C TYR A 101 10.35 4.46 3.69
N ALA A 102 9.70 4.99 4.72
CA ALA A 102 10.09 6.24 5.35
C ALA A 102 11.43 6.13 6.10
N ASP A 103 11.70 4.98 6.70
CA ASP A 103 12.92 4.69 7.45
C ASP A 103 13.21 3.17 7.51
N ALA A 104 14.35 2.78 8.07
CA ALA A 104 14.77 1.39 8.20
C ALA A 104 13.98 0.57 9.24
N THR A 105 13.04 1.16 9.97
CA THR A 105 12.28 0.51 11.05
C THR A 105 10.84 0.18 10.66
N VAL A 106 10.43 0.46 9.42
CA VAL A 106 9.05 0.32 8.96
C VAL A 106 8.54 -1.11 9.10
N LEU A 107 9.26 -2.10 8.56
CA LEU A 107 8.84 -3.50 8.67
C LEU A 107 8.85 -4.00 10.12
N ALA A 108 9.72 -3.44 10.94
CA ALA A 108 9.73 -3.71 12.38
C ALA A 108 8.46 -3.20 13.08
N LYS A 109 8.00 -1.99 12.73
CA LYS A 109 6.73 -1.42 13.24
C LYS A 109 5.53 -2.25 12.81
N ILE A 110 5.55 -2.71 11.55
CA ILE A 110 4.52 -3.60 11.01
C ILE A 110 4.52 -4.93 11.79
N ALA A 111 5.66 -5.62 11.88
CA ALA A 111 5.77 -6.88 12.63
C ALA A 111 5.30 -6.74 14.10
N ASN A 112 5.60 -5.60 14.73
CA ASN A 112 5.15 -5.34 16.10
C ASN A 112 3.62 -5.23 16.21
N ALA A 113 2.92 -4.65 15.22
CA ALA A 113 1.47 -4.58 15.23
C ALA A 113 0.81 -5.97 15.20
N PHE A 114 1.45 -6.95 14.55
CA PHE A 114 0.97 -8.32 14.46
C PHE A 114 1.42 -9.24 15.60
N GLN A 115 2.14 -8.74 16.61
CA GLN A 115 2.40 -9.51 17.84
C GLN A 115 1.12 -9.79 18.62
N ASP A 116 0.09 -8.98 18.49
CA ASP A 116 -1.27 -9.31 18.93
C ASP A 116 -1.91 -10.26 17.89
N PRO A 117 -2.16 -11.54 18.23
CA PRO A 117 -2.76 -12.50 17.31
C PRO A 117 -4.17 -12.13 16.86
N ALA A 118 -4.84 -11.23 17.56
CA ALA A 118 -6.16 -10.72 17.19
C ALA A 118 -6.09 -9.64 16.10
N VAL A 119 -4.90 -9.11 15.77
CA VAL A 119 -4.73 -8.16 14.67
C VAL A 119 -4.61 -8.92 13.36
N ASP A 120 -5.55 -8.69 12.46
CA ASP A 120 -5.64 -9.28 11.12
C ASP A 120 -4.97 -8.42 10.05
N ALA A 121 -4.96 -7.09 10.24
CA ALA A 121 -4.36 -6.13 9.32
C ALA A 121 -3.77 -4.95 10.08
N CYS A 122 -2.87 -4.20 9.44
CA CYS A 122 -2.48 -2.88 9.90
C CYS A 122 -2.35 -1.91 8.73
N TYR A 123 -2.38 -0.62 9.04
CA TYR A 123 -2.12 0.46 8.10
C TYR A 123 -1.62 1.70 8.85
N ALA A 124 -1.13 2.67 8.10
CA ALA A 124 -0.41 3.80 8.69
C ALA A 124 -0.61 5.10 7.89
N ASP A 125 0.16 6.13 8.26
CA ASP A 125 0.25 7.36 7.51
C ASP A 125 1.17 7.20 6.29
N LEU A 126 0.95 8.05 5.29
CA LEU A 126 1.73 8.13 4.06
C LEU A 126 2.02 9.60 3.73
N VAL A 127 3.18 9.88 3.15
CA VAL A 127 3.46 11.19 2.56
C VAL A 127 3.69 11.10 1.07
N TYR A 128 3.17 12.08 0.33
CA TYR A 128 3.54 12.29 -1.07
C TYR A 128 4.76 13.17 -1.15
N VAL A 129 5.71 12.77 -1.99
CA VAL A 129 6.96 13.51 -2.19
C VAL A 129 7.15 13.88 -3.66
N THR A 130 8.03 14.86 -3.92
CA THR A 130 8.49 15.18 -5.28
C THR A 130 9.24 14.00 -5.89
N GLN A 131 9.42 13.98 -7.22
CA GLN A 131 10.09 12.89 -7.93
C GLN A 131 11.51 12.61 -7.40
N ASP A 132 12.23 13.67 -7.03
CA ASP A 132 13.57 13.64 -6.44
C ASP A 132 13.58 13.37 -4.92
N ASN A 133 12.42 13.12 -4.32
CA ASN A 133 12.25 12.94 -2.87
C ASN A 133 12.72 14.10 -1.99
N SER A 134 13.00 15.27 -2.55
CA SER A 134 13.53 16.42 -1.80
C SER A 134 12.49 17.10 -0.89
N ARG A 135 11.18 16.94 -1.19
CA ARG A 135 10.13 17.69 -0.51
C ARG A 135 8.85 16.89 -0.33
N VAL A 136 8.27 16.95 0.88
CA VAL A 136 6.91 16.49 1.15
C VAL A 136 5.91 17.49 0.57
N VAL A 137 4.98 17.00 -0.26
CA VAL A 137 3.97 17.81 -0.93
C VAL A 137 2.61 17.69 -0.24
N ARG A 138 2.30 16.48 0.25
CA ARG A 138 1.01 16.18 0.87
C ARG A 138 1.20 15.13 1.95
N TYR A 139 0.53 15.30 3.08
CA TYR A 139 0.50 14.33 4.17
C TYR A 139 -0.86 13.62 4.19
N TRP A 140 -0.86 12.30 3.98
CA TRP A 140 -2.05 11.48 4.15
C TRP A 140 -2.04 10.89 5.55
N LYS A 141 -2.61 11.64 6.48
CA LYS A 141 -2.79 11.17 7.85
C LYS A 141 -4.00 10.23 7.90
N SER A 142 -3.78 9.02 8.39
CA SER A 142 -4.82 8.04 8.66
C SER A 142 -5.41 8.23 10.07
N LYS A 143 -6.35 7.39 10.43
CA LYS A 143 -7.01 7.33 11.74
C LYS A 143 -7.45 5.89 12.00
N PRO A 144 -7.79 5.50 13.24
CA PRO A 144 -8.46 4.23 13.49
C PRO A 144 -9.72 4.09 12.63
N PHE A 145 -9.88 2.92 12.01
CA PHE A 145 -11.05 2.62 11.17
C PHE A 145 -12.32 2.56 11.99
N THR A 146 -13.36 3.13 11.45
CA THR A 146 -14.73 3.03 11.97
C THR A 146 -15.65 2.56 10.85
N LYS A 147 -16.49 1.58 11.13
CA LYS A 147 -17.47 1.07 10.15
C LYS A 147 -18.29 2.20 9.55
N GLY A 148 -18.40 2.22 8.22
CA GLY A 148 -19.04 3.30 7.45
C GLY A 148 -18.08 4.40 6.98
N ASP A 149 -16.78 4.33 7.26
CA ASP A 149 -15.81 5.32 6.81
C ASP A 149 -15.64 5.33 5.28
N PHE A 150 -15.72 4.17 4.62
CA PHE A 150 -15.67 4.10 3.15
C PHE A 150 -16.86 4.82 2.52
N ALA A 151 -18.05 4.73 3.11
CA ALA A 151 -19.25 5.47 2.67
C ALA A 151 -19.08 6.99 2.77
N LYS A 152 -18.18 7.46 3.64
CA LYS A 152 -17.82 8.87 3.82
C LYS A 152 -16.63 9.32 2.96
N GLY A 153 -16.14 8.45 2.07
CA GLY A 153 -15.00 8.78 1.18
C GLY A 153 -13.63 8.68 1.85
N TRP A 154 -13.51 8.04 3.02
CA TRP A 154 -12.24 7.74 3.66
C TRP A 154 -11.85 6.27 3.43
N CYS A 155 -10.57 6.03 3.24
CA CYS A 155 -9.95 4.71 3.23
C CYS A 155 -8.51 4.80 3.75
N PRO A 156 -7.92 3.71 4.25
CA PRO A 156 -6.49 3.64 4.50
C PRO A 156 -5.67 3.93 3.24
N ALA A 157 -4.43 4.37 3.40
CA ALA A 157 -3.49 4.48 2.30
C ALA A 157 -3.01 3.06 1.92
N HIS A 158 -3.42 2.55 0.76
CA HIS A 158 -3.14 1.19 0.32
C HIS A 158 -1.66 0.77 0.43
N PRO A 159 -0.64 1.60 0.06
CA PRO A 159 0.76 1.19 0.21
C PRO A 159 1.22 0.98 1.67
N THR A 160 0.41 1.36 2.64
CA THR A 160 0.68 1.11 4.07
C THR A 160 -0.14 -0.05 4.65
N PHE A 161 -1.01 -0.67 3.83
CA PHE A 161 -1.91 -1.71 4.27
C PHE A 161 -1.24 -3.08 4.20
N TYR A 162 -1.03 -3.69 5.37
CA TYR A 162 -0.51 -5.04 5.53
C TYR A 162 -1.56 -5.93 6.16
N VAL A 163 -1.64 -7.18 5.73
CA VAL A 163 -2.71 -8.10 6.14
C VAL A 163 -2.18 -9.52 6.33
N ARG A 164 -2.77 -10.28 7.26
CA ARG A 164 -2.48 -11.71 7.37
C ARG A 164 -2.87 -12.45 6.10
N ARG A 165 -2.03 -13.34 5.64
CA ARG A 165 -2.29 -14.18 4.45
C ARG A 165 -3.59 -14.97 4.59
N SER A 166 -3.93 -15.46 5.79
CA SER A 166 -5.19 -16.13 6.09
C SER A 166 -6.44 -15.29 5.79
N VAL A 167 -6.35 -13.96 5.91
CA VAL A 167 -7.44 -13.04 5.53
C VAL A 167 -7.61 -13.04 4.00
N ILE A 168 -6.50 -13.00 3.26
CA ILE A 168 -6.52 -13.05 1.79
C ILE A 168 -7.11 -14.38 1.32
N GLU A 169 -6.72 -15.49 1.93
CA GLU A 169 -7.24 -16.83 1.63
C GLU A 169 -8.75 -16.92 1.89
N ARG A 170 -9.23 -16.28 2.95
CA ARG A 170 -10.65 -16.27 3.33
C ARG A 170 -11.51 -15.32 2.52
N LEU A 171 -11.00 -14.11 2.24
CA LEU A 171 -11.79 -13.02 1.65
C LEU A 171 -11.47 -12.76 0.17
N GLY A 172 -10.44 -13.41 -0.38
CA GLY A 172 -10.09 -13.34 -1.80
C GLY A 172 -9.18 -12.16 -2.16
N TYR A 173 -8.78 -12.16 -3.42
CA TYR A 173 -7.81 -11.26 -4.05
C TYR A 173 -8.45 -9.97 -4.57
N PHE A 174 -7.65 -9.13 -5.28
CA PHE A 174 -8.17 -7.95 -5.98
C PHE A 174 -9.15 -8.37 -7.07
N ASP A 175 -10.29 -7.68 -7.15
CA ASP A 175 -11.24 -7.82 -8.25
C ASP A 175 -10.74 -7.06 -9.47
N GLN A 176 -10.27 -7.78 -10.48
CA GLN A 176 -9.70 -7.22 -11.71
C GLN A 176 -10.73 -6.54 -12.62
N SER A 177 -12.01 -6.57 -12.30
CA SER A 177 -13.03 -5.79 -13.00
C SER A 177 -12.89 -4.28 -12.74
N TYR A 178 -12.25 -3.90 -11.64
CA TYR A 178 -11.89 -2.51 -11.33
C TYR A 178 -10.50 -2.20 -11.90
N LYS A 179 -10.36 -1.01 -12.52
CA LYS A 179 -9.10 -0.58 -13.13
C LYS A 179 -8.30 0.38 -12.26
N LEU A 180 -8.98 1.16 -11.41
CA LEU A 180 -8.40 2.24 -10.62
C LEU A 180 -8.76 2.20 -9.13
N ALA A 181 -9.63 1.29 -8.69
CA ALA A 181 -10.13 1.24 -7.31
C ALA A 181 -10.26 -0.17 -6.74
N ALA A 182 -9.58 -1.18 -7.32
CA ALA A 182 -9.61 -2.53 -6.76
C ALA A 182 -8.95 -2.60 -5.36
N ASP A 183 -7.98 -1.75 -5.09
CA ASP A 183 -7.36 -1.57 -3.77
C ASP A 183 -8.37 -1.05 -2.74
N VAL A 184 -9.18 -0.05 -3.11
CA VAL A 184 -10.24 0.49 -2.25
C VAL A 184 -11.33 -0.55 -2.04
N GLU A 185 -11.72 -1.29 -3.09
CA GLU A 185 -12.70 -2.38 -3.00
C GLU A 185 -12.22 -3.49 -2.05
N LEU A 186 -10.98 -3.94 -2.21
CA LEU A 186 -10.40 -4.98 -1.38
C LEU A 186 -10.38 -4.57 0.11
N MET A 187 -9.88 -3.38 0.42
CA MET A 187 -9.87 -2.88 1.79
C MET A 187 -11.28 -2.69 2.36
N MET A 188 -12.22 -2.23 1.52
CA MET A 188 -13.64 -2.12 1.89
C MET A 188 -14.23 -3.49 2.23
N ARG A 189 -14.04 -4.49 1.37
CA ARG A 189 -14.51 -5.86 1.59
C ARG A 189 -13.91 -6.47 2.84
N TYR A 190 -12.64 -6.22 3.13
CA TYR A 190 -11.97 -6.73 4.32
C TYR A 190 -12.46 -6.02 5.60
N LEU A 191 -12.45 -4.69 5.62
CA LEU A 191 -12.71 -3.92 6.83
C LEU A 191 -14.20 -3.73 7.14
N GLU A 192 -15.04 -3.47 6.13
CA GLU A 192 -16.48 -3.25 6.35
C GLU A 192 -17.27 -4.54 6.52
N LEU A 193 -16.94 -5.59 5.74
CA LEU A 193 -17.71 -6.82 5.66
C LEU A 193 -17.01 -8.01 6.32
N GLY A 194 -15.69 -8.11 6.14
CA GLY A 194 -14.90 -9.28 6.53
C GLY A 194 -14.57 -9.36 8.02
N GLN A 195 -15.03 -8.40 8.83
CA GLN A 195 -14.74 -8.31 10.27
C GLN A 195 -13.23 -8.35 10.59
N VAL A 196 -12.41 -7.82 9.70
CA VAL A 196 -10.95 -7.75 9.84
C VAL A 196 -10.61 -6.72 10.91
N ARG A 197 -9.91 -7.15 11.96
CA ARG A 197 -9.43 -6.26 13.02
C ARG A 197 -8.14 -5.59 12.57
N ALA A 198 -8.22 -4.31 12.24
CA ALA A 198 -7.09 -3.54 11.75
C ALA A 198 -6.51 -2.60 12.80
N ALA A 199 -5.18 -2.63 12.98
CA ALA A 199 -4.43 -1.72 13.82
C ALA A 199 -3.97 -0.50 13.00
N TYR A 200 -4.18 0.70 13.53
CA TYR A 200 -3.60 1.93 12.98
C TYR A 200 -2.25 2.22 13.62
N ILE A 201 -1.22 2.36 12.81
CA ILE A 201 0.13 2.74 13.24
C ILE A 201 0.29 4.26 13.00
N PRO A 202 0.36 5.12 14.03
CA PRO A 202 0.38 6.57 13.89
C PRO A 202 1.76 7.11 13.47
N HIS A 203 2.36 6.52 12.45
CA HIS A 203 3.65 6.88 11.87
C HIS A 203 3.57 6.90 10.35
N VAL A 204 4.40 7.72 9.70
CA VAL A 204 4.61 7.64 8.25
C VAL A 204 5.41 6.37 7.96
N LEU A 205 4.84 5.44 7.21
CA LEU A 205 5.55 4.23 6.78
C LEU A 205 6.03 4.32 5.34
N VAL A 206 5.31 5.02 4.47
CA VAL A 206 5.61 5.07 3.04
C VAL A 206 5.74 6.51 2.56
N ARG A 207 6.73 6.74 1.72
CA ARG A 207 6.94 7.95 0.93
C ARG A 207 6.61 7.62 -0.52
N MET A 208 5.51 8.16 -1.01
CA MET A 208 4.96 7.91 -2.34
C MET A 208 5.32 9.04 -3.29
N ARG A 209 5.90 8.74 -4.45
CA ARG A 209 6.19 9.76 -5.46
C ARG A 209 4.93 10.28 -6.11
N LEU A 210 4.91 11.58 -6.42
CA LEU A 210 3.83 12.17 -7.21
C LEU A 210 3.87 11.62 -8.65
N GLY A 211 2.70 11.40 -9.25
CA GLY A 211 2.62 10.97 -10.65
C GLY A 211 2.05 9.57 -10.89
N GLY A 212 1.64 8.87 -9.83
CA GLY A 212 0.98 7.57 -9.94
C GLY A 212 -0.29 7.61 -10.83
N ALA A 213 -0.64 6.48 -11.43
CA ALA A 213 -1.66 6.30 -12.47
C ALA A 213 -3.03 6.96 -12.16
N THR A 214 -3.45 6.95 -10.92
CA THR A 214 -4.76 7.50 -10.48
C THR A 214 -4.83 9.03 -10.58
N ASN A 215 -3.71 9.72 -10.33
CA ASN A 215 -3.68 11.19 -10.27
C ASN A 215 -3.24 11.86 -11.59
N GLN A 216 -3.04 11.09 -12.66
CA GLN A 216 -2.53 11.60 -13.94
C GLN A 216 -3.56 12.43 -14.72
N SER A 217 -4.87 12.22 -14.52
CA SER A 217 -5.88 12.96 -15.26
C SER A 217 -7.22 13.08 -14.52
N TRP A 218 -7.98 14.12 -14.84
CA TRP A 218 -9.36 14.27 -14.36
C TRP A 218 -10.25 13.07 -14.72
N LYS A 219 -10.01 12.47 -15.88
CA LYS A 219 -10.75 11.27 -16.32
C LYS A 219 -10.52 10.10 -15.36
N ASN A 220 -9.28 9.90 -14.91
CA ASN A 220 -8.94 8.85 -13.96
C ASN A 220 -9.59 9.10 -12.59
N ILE A 221 -9.61 10.35 -12.11
CA ILE A 221 -10.28 10.71 -10.85
C ILE A 221 -11.78 10.42 -10.91
N VAL A 222 -12.44 10.78 -12.01
CA VAL A 222 -13.88 10.51 -12.22
C VAL A 222 -14.13 9.00 -12.31
N GLN A 223 -13.31 8.29 -13.08
CA GLN A 223 -13.41 6.83 -13.21
C GLN A 223 -13.22 6.12 -11.88
N GLN A 224 -12.19 6.49 -11.10
CA GLN A 224 -11.97 5.94 -9.76
C GLN A 224 -13.18 6.14 -8.84
N ASN A 225 -13.77 7.35 -8.84
CA ASN A 225 -14.96 7.59 -8.02
C ASN A 225 -16.17 6.75 -8.48
N LYS A 226 -16.38 6.56 -9.80
CA LYS A 226 -17.41 5.67 -10.32
C LYS A 226 -17.20 4.23 -9.86
N GLU A 227 -15.96 3.75 -9.91
CA GLU A 227 -15.61 2.40 -9.45
C GLU A 227 -15.83 2.25 -7.94
N ILE A 228 -15.45 3.25 -7.11
CA ILE A 228 -15.73 3.24 -5.67
C ILE A 228 -17.24 3.19 -5.39
N PHE A 229 -18.06 3.97 -6.12
CA PHE A 229 -19.50 3.92 -5.97
C PHE A 229 -20.09 2.58 -6.39
N THR A 230 -19.53 1.95 -7.42
CA THR A 230 -19.90 0.59 -7.83
C THR A 230 -19.54 -0.42 -6.74
N ALA A 231 -18.35 -0.30 -6.14
CA ALA A 231 -17.92 -1.15 -5.04
C ALA A 231 -18.82 -1.00 -3.81
N LEU A 232 -19.17 0.24 -3.41
CA LEU A 232 -20.10 0.49 -2.30
C LEU A 232 -21.47 -0.18 -2.54
N ARG A 233 -22.02 -0.05 -3.75
CA ARG A 233 -23.31 -0.69 -4.10
C ARG A 233 -23.21 -2.21 -4.10
N LYS A 234 -22.17 -2.77 -4.75
CA LYS A 234 -21.94 -4.21 -4.83
C LYS A 234 -21.82 -4.85 -3.44
N ASN A 235 -21.20 -4.13 -2.51
CA ASN A 235 -21.00 -4.58 -1.14
C ASN A 235 -22.17 -4.20 -0.20
N GLY A 236 -23.28 -3.65 -0.72
CA GLY A 236 -24.47 -3.34 0.08
C GLY A 236 -24.26 -2.21 1.10
N ILE A 237 -23.25 -1.35 0.92
CA ILE A 237 -22.92 -0.26 1.86
C ILE A 237 -23.73 0.99 1.46
N PRO A 238 -24.64 1.48 2.32
CA PRO A 238 -25.41 2.66 2.02
C PRO A 238 -24.51 3.91 2.07
N PHE A 239 -24.62 4.79 1.07
CA PHE A 239 -23.85 6.02 1.00
C PHE A 239 -24.61 7.16 0.31
N SER A 240 -24.18 8.40 0.56
CA SER A 240 -24.63 9.59 -0.16
C SER A 240 -23.47 10.11 -1.03
N ILE A 241 -23.67 10.23 -2.32
CA ILE A 241 -22.67 10.75 -3.25
C ILE A 241 -22.22 12.16 -2.85
N MET A 242 -23.16 13.01 -2.44
CA MET A 242 -22.86 14.38 -2.04
C MET A 242 -21.95 14.42 -0.80
N TRP A 243 -22.28 13.67 0.24
CA TRP A 243 -21.48 13.59 1.46
C TRP A 243 -20.12 12.96 1.22
N PHE A 244 -20.06 11.91 0.40
CA PHE A 244 -18.80 11.28 0.00
C PHE A 244 -17.86 12.28 -0.68
N LEU A 245 -18.34 13.02 -1.68
CA LEU A 245 -17.54 13.99 -2.43
C LEU A 245 -17.12 15.17 -1.55
N LEU A 246 -18.03 15.70 -0.73
CA LEU A 246 -17.73 16.80 0.20
C LEU A 246 -16.62 16.42 1.17
N ASN A 247 -16.75 15.28 1.86
CA ASN A 247 -15.74 14.80 2.80
C ASN A 247 -14.39 14.54 2.12
N LYS A 248 -14.40 13.98 0.91
CA LYS A 248 -13.18 13.73 0.14
C LYS A 248 -12.45 15.01 -0.22
N VAL A 249 -13.18 16.07 -0.61
CA VAL A 249 -12.60 17.39 -0.91
C VAL A 249 -12.03 18.02 0.37
N VAL A 250 -12.79 18.08 1.45
CA VAL A 250 -12.36 18.64 2.74
C VAL A 250 -11.11 17.91 3.26
N SER A 251 -11.12 16.58 3.25
CA SER A 251 -9.99 15.76 3.66
C SER A 251 -8.73 16.07 2.83
N ARG A 252 -8.87 16.21 1.50
CA ARG A 252 -7.73 16.54 0.63
C ARG A 252 -7.17 17.94 0.92
N LEU A 253 -8.02 18.95 1.08
CA LEU A 253 -7.59 20.29 1.42
C LEU A 253 -6.80 20.32 2.74
N TRP A 254 -7.30 19.62 3.75
CA TRP A 254 -6.60 19.49 5.03
C TRP A 254 -5.24 18.79 4.91
N GLN A 255 -5.14 17.71 4.13
CA GLN A 255 -3.89 16.99 3.88
C GLN A 255 -2.82 17.86 3.21
N PHE A 256 -3.21 18.76 2.30
CA PHE A 256 -2.28 19.74 1.70
C PHE A 256 -1.87 20.82 2.69
N ALA A 257 -2.79 21.30 3.54
CA ALA A 257 -2.47 22.28 4.56
C ALA A 257 -1.46 21.75 5.58
N VAL A 258 -1.67 20.53 6.09
CA VAL A 258 -0.75 19.87 7.04
C VAL A 258 0.61 19.56 6.38
N GLY A 259 0.62 19.16 5.10
CA GLY A 259 1.87 18.95 4.35
C GLY A 259 2.72 20.22 4.21
N ARG A 260 2.09 21.41 4.23
CA ARG A 260 2.81 22.71 4.22
C ARG A 260 3.45 23.05 5.56
N VAL A 261 2.77 22.78 6.67
CA VAL A 261 3.25 23.13 8.02
C VAL A 261 4.50 22.31 8.42
N ARG A 262 4.56 21.02 8.03
CA ARG A 262 5.72 20.16 8.34
C ARG A 262 6.95 20.36 7.43
N ARG A 263 6.96 21.38 6.59
CA ARG A 263 8.14 21.76 5.78
C ARG A 263 9.26 22.44 6.59
N HIS A 264 8.99 22.82 7.83
CA HIS A 264 9.90 23.62 8.65
C HIS A 264 10.47 22.87 9.87
N HIS A 265 10.30 21.57 9.93
CA HIS A 265 10.88 20.68 10.91
C HIS A 265 11.41 19.42 10.22
#